data_ce6af59db584435287e101ce1515a2e3
#
_entry.id   ce6af59db584435287e101ce1515a2e3
#
_cell.length_a   1.000
_cell.length_b   1.000
_cell.length_c   1.000
_cell.angle_alpha   90.00
_cell.angle_beta   90.00
_cell.angle_gamma   90.00
#
_symmetry.space_group_name_H-M   'P 1'
#
loop_
_entity.id
_entity.type
_entity.pdbx_description
1 polymer ?
#
loop_
_entity_poly.entity_id
_entity_poly.type
_entity_poly.pdbx_seq_one_letter_code
_entity_poly.pdbx_strand_id
1 'polypeptide(L)'
;LLTPFVGKVDGYGSFGNRTIFLRVLPSEDWDNLSQVLAKGLRAMGESVKVDGKKLIPHFTVANRDIPPESFSFMLDKLSSHGFSSNFTVDSVALFHREGRLWRLREEDIIKIGM
;
A
#
# COMPACT_ATOMS: atom_id res chain seq x y z
N LEU A 1 -16.90 -7.88 10.60
CA LEU A 1 -17.11 -7.07 9.39
C LEU A 1 -16.26 -5.81 9.43
N LEU A 2 -15.66 -5.51 8.30
CA LEU A 2 -14.91 -4.27 8.15
C LEU A 2 -15.86 -3.11 7.86
N THR A 3 -15.56 -1.95 8.43
CA THR A 3 -16.26 -0.71 8.10
C THR A 3 -15.27 0.25 7.43
N PRO A 4 -15.74 1.17 6.60
CA PRO A 4 -14.86 2.20 6.06
C PRO A 4 -14.17 2.96 7.19
N PHE A 5 -12.91 3.34 6.96
CA PHE A 5 -12.12 4.03 7.96
C PHE A 5 -11.23 5.08 7.33
N VAL A 6 -10.70 5.96 8.15
CA VAL A 6 -9.79 7.02 7.70
C VAL A 6 -8.36 6.56 7.85
N GLY A 7 -7.62 6.62 6.74
CA GLY A 7 -6.17 6.46 6.76
C GLY A 7 -5.49 7.81 6.89
N LYS A 8 -4.34 7.83 7.52
CA LYS A 8 -3.56 9.05 7.72
C LYS A 8 -2.19 8.90 7.08
N VAL A 9 -1.83 9.89 6.27
CA VAL A 9 -0.50 9.98 5.66
C VAL A 9 0.30 11.01 6.42
N ASP A 10 1.53 10.67 6.79
CA ASP A 10 2.42 11.61 7.45
C ASP A 10 3.88 11.28 7.11
N GLY A 11 4.48 12.16 6.34
CA GLY A 11 5.88 12.09 6.00
C GLY A 11 6.21 11.05 4.93
N TYR A 12 7.49 10.80 4.78
CA TYR A 12 8.05 9.93 3.75
C TYR A 12 8.83 8.78 4.39
N GLY A 13 8.88 7.67 3.68
CA GLY A 13 9.70 6.53 4.01
C GLY A 13 10.34 5.96 2.77
N SER A 14 11.11 4.90 2.95
CA SER A 14 11.79 4.25 1.83
C SER A 14 11.87 2.75 2.03
N PHE A 15 11.91 2.04 0.91
CA PHE A 15 12.27 0.63 0.86
C PHE A 15 13.64 0.53 0.21
N GLY A 16 14.67 0.24 1.00
CA GLY A 16 16.05 0.21 0.51
C GLY A 16 16.43 1.55 -0.12
N ASN A 17 17.19 1.48 -1.21
CA ASN A 17 17.62 2.65 -1.98
C ASN A 17 16.87 2.77 -3.31
N ARG A 18 15.68 2.21 -3.41
CA ARG A 18 14.94 2.13 -4.68
C ARG A 18 13.63 2.87 -4.66
N THR A 19 12.94 2.86 -3.53
CA THR A 19 11.56 3.31 -3.46
C THR A 19 11.41 4.37 -2.37
N ILE A 20 10.82 5.49 -2.75
CA ILE A 20 10.37 6.53 -1.80
C ILE A 20 8.86 6.52 -1.82
N PHE A 21 8.26 6.55 -0.64
CA PHE A 21 6.81 6.51 -0.53
C PHE A 21 6.30 7.49 0.52
N LEU A 22 5.03 7.86 0.43
CA LEU A 22 4.31 8.54 1.49
C LEU A 22 3.92 7.51 2.54
N ARG A 23 4.22 7.79 3.77
CA ARG A 23 4.03 6.86 4.87
C ARG A 23 2.60 6.93 5.38
N VAL A 24 1.94 5.79 5.45
CA VAL A 24 0.62 5.66 6.06
C VAL A 24 0.82 5.23 7.52
N LEU A 25 0.20 5.95 8.43
CA LEU A 25 0.35 5.65 9.86
C LEU A 25 -0.34 4.32 10.22
N PRO A 26 0.32 3.47 11.02
CA PRO A 26 -0.31 2.23 11.44
C PRO A 26 -1.52 2.49 12.32
N SER A 27 -2.51 1.61 12.25
CA SER A 27 -3.68 1.66 13.09
C SER A 27 -4.30 0.27 13.21
N GLU A 28 -5.18 0.11 14.18
CA GLU A 28 -5.92 -1.13 14.35
C GLU A 28 -6.77 -1.46 13.12
N ASP A 29 -7.33 -0.45 12.46
CA ASP A 29 -8.11 -0.64 11.24
C ASP A 29 -7.28 -1.28 10.13
N TRP A 30 -6.03 -0.83 9.96
CA TRP A 30 -5.12 -1.43 8.99
C TRP A 30 -4.75 -2.86 9.35
N ASP A 31 -4.55 -3.14 10.64
CA ASP A 31 -4.26 -4.49 11.10
C ASP A 31 -5.44 -5.43 10.82
N ASN A 32 -6.66 -4.98 11.07
CA ASN A 32 -7.86 -5.74 10.80
C ASN A 32 -8.02 -6.01 9.30
N LEU A 33 -7.81 -5.00 8.47
CA LEU A 33 -7.86 -5.16 7.02
C LEU A 33 -6.82 -6.17 6.54
N SER A 34 -5.60 -6.08 7.05
CA SER A 34 -4.52 -7.01 6.71
C SER A 34 -4.90 -8.46 7.00
N GLN A 35 -5.49 -8.71 8.16
CA GLN A 35 -5.93 -10.06 8.55
C GLN A 35 -7.04 -10.58 7.65
N VAL A 36 -8.02 -9.74 7.34
CA VAL A 36 -9.14 -10.13 6.48
C VAL A 36 -8.65 -10.43 5.06
N LEU A 37 -7.75 -9.60 4.54
CA LEU A 37 -7.17 -9.83 3.21
C LEU A 37 -6.36 -11.12 3.15
N ALA A 38 -5.52 -11.38 4.15
CA ALA A 38 -4.72 -12.59 4.20
C ALA A 38 -5.61 -13.84 4.25
N LYS A 39 -6.66 -13.81 5.05
CA LYS A 39 -7.61 -14.91 5.16
C LYS A 39 -8.35 -15.14 3.84
N GLY A 40 -8.80 -14.06 3.21
CA GLY A 40 -9.50 -14.13 1.91
C GLY A 40 -8.60 -14.68 0.81
N LEU A 41 -7.35 -14.22 0.76
CA LEU A 41 -6.39 -14.69 -0.25
C LEU A 41 -6.05 -16.17 -0.06
N ARG A 42 -5.90 -16.63 1.19
CA ARG A 42 -5.66 -18.06 1.45
C ARG A 42 -6.83 -18.92 0.99
N ALA A 43 -8.07 -18.42 1.11
CA ALA A 43 -9.26 -19.12 0.66
C ALA A 43 -9.33 -19.26 -0.87
N MET A 44 -8.58 -18.48 -1.62
CA MET A 44 -8.51 -18.57 -3.08
C MET A 44 -7.67 -19.74 -3.59
N GLY A 45 -6.96 -20.42 -2.70
CA GLY A 45 -6.23 -21.65 -3.02
C GLY A 45 -4.77 -21.44 -3.38
N GLU A 46 -4.18 -22.47 -4.00
CA GLU A 46 -2.74 -22.50 -4.24
C GLU A 46 -2.23 -21.53 -5.29
N SER A 47 -3.11 -20.99 -6.10
CA SER A 47 -2.73 -20.02 -7.13
C SER A 47 -2.31 -18.67 -6.54
N VAL A 48 -2.59 -18.43 -5.26
CA VAL A 48 -2.28 -17.18 -4.57
C VAL A 48 -1.32 -17.46 -3.45
N LYS A 49 -0.18 -16.76 -3.47
CA LYS A 49 0.82 -16.86 -2.42
C LYS A 49 0.62 -15.74 -1.40
N VAL A 50 0.56 -16.11 -0.13
CA VAL A 50 0.47 -15.15 0.97
C VAL A 50 1.71 -15.33 1.83
N ASP A 51 2.50 -14.27 1.96
CA ASP A 51 3.80 -14.37 2.64
C ASP A 51 3.70 -14.31 4.18
N GLY A 52 2.53 -14.14 4.72
CA GLY A 52 2.33 -14.09 6.17
C GLY A 52 2.77 -12.80 6.85
N LYS A 53 3.30 -11.86 6.10
CA LYS A 53 3.71 -10.57 6.64
C LYS A 53 2.53 -9.63 6.70
N LYS A 54 2.58 -8.68 7.66
CA LYS A 54 1.59 -7.63 7.71
C LYS A 54 1.67 -6.73 6.49
N LEU A 55 0.51 -6.29 6.04
CA LEU A 55 0.42 -5.24 5.04
C LEU A 55 1.09 -3.96 5.55
N ILE A 56 1.92 -3.34 4.72
CA ILE A 56 2.49 -2.03 4.99
C ILE A 56 1.88 -1.05 3.99
N PRO A 57 0.79 -0.35 4.38
CA PRO A 57 0.17 0.60 3.46
C PRO A 57 1.10 1.76 3.17
N HIS A 58 1.16 2.16 1.91
CA HIS A 58 2.03 3.25 1.49
C HIS A 58 1.60 3.76 0.12
N PHE A 59 2.01 4.98 -0.21
CA PHE A 59 1.82 5.55 -1.55
C PHE A 59 3.18 5.78 -2.18
N THR A 60 3.50 5.01 -3.18
CA THR A 60 4.79 5.13 -3.87
C THR A 60 4.88 6.43 -4.65
N VAL A 61 5.93 7.19 -4.38
CA VAL A 61 6.23 8.46 -5.06
C VAL A 61 7.25 8.23 -6.18
N ALA A 62 8.28 7.42 -5.88
CA ALA A 62 9.32 7.11 -6.86
C ALA A 62 9.82 5.69 -6.64
N ASN A 63 10.00 4.95 -7.73
CA ASN A 63 10.43 3.57 -7.67
C ASN A 63 11.44 3.28 -8.77
N ARG A 64 12.70 3.04 -8.37
CA ARG A 64 13.81 2.66 -9.25
C ARG A 64 14.27 3.73 -10.24
N ASP A 65 13.63 4.89 -10.26
CA ASP A 65 13.96 5.97 -11.20
C ASP A 65 14.98 6.94 -10.64
N ILE A 66 15.41 6.74 -9.41
CA ILE A 66 16.33 7.64 -8.74
C ILE A 66 17.73 7.02 -8.81
N PRO A 67 18.73 7.74 -9.35
CA PRO A 67 20.10 7.26 -9.29
C PRO A 67 20.53 7.00 -7.84
N PRO A 68 21.23 5.88 -7.56
CA PRO A 68 21.60 5.54 -6.18
C PRO A 68 22.35 6.65 -5.45
N GLU A 69 23.19 7.39 -6.13
CA GLU A 69 23.96 8.48 -5.54
C GLU A 69 23.09 9.69 -5.16
N SER A 70 21.89 9.80 -5.71
CA SER A 70 20.99 10.91 -5.44
C SER A 70 19.88 10.55 -4.43
N PHE A 71 19.77 9.28 -4.06
CA PHE A 71 18.64 8.78 -3.29
C PHE A 71 18.51 9.47 -1.93
N SER A 72 19.59 9.52 -1.14
CA SER A 72 19.56 10.13 0.18
C SER A 72 19.22 11.62 0.11
N PHE A 73 19.79 12.31 -0.88
CA PHE A 73 19.50 13.74 -1.08
C PHE A 73 18.02 13.96 -1.40
N MET A 74 17.45 13.16 -2.29
CA MET A 74 16.03 13.27 -2.68
C MET A 74 15.12 12.99 -1.49
N LEU A 75 15.41 11.94 -0.73
CA LEU A 75 14.61 11.57 0.43
C LEU A 75 14.66 12.68 1.49
N ASP A 76 15.85 13.21 1.78
CA ASP A 76 16.02 14.27 2.75
C ASP A 76 15.28 15.55 2.32
N LYS A 77 15.35 15.88 1.04
CA LYS A 77 14.68 17.06 0.51
C LYS A 77 13.16 16.96 0.59
N LEU A 78 12.61 15.82 0.23
CA LEU A 78 11.17 15.57 0.36
C LEU A 78 10.75 15.61 1.83
N SER A 79 11.50 14.96 2.70
CA SER A 79 11.19 14.91 4.13
C SER A 79 11.23 16.30 4.77
N SER A 80 12.09 17.20 4.30
CA SER A 80 12.22 18.56 4.86
C SER A 80 10.97 19.41 4.54
N HIS A 81 10.26 19.11 3.45
CA HIS A 81 9.03 19.82 3.10
C HIS A 81 7.82 19.30 3.87
N GLY A 82 7.87 18.06 4.30
CA GLY A 82 6.76 17.41 4.99
C GLY A 82 5.55 17.18 4.09
N PHE A 83 4.69 16.29 4.55
CA PHE A 83 3.40 16.07 3.92
C PHE A 83 2.50 15.36 4.91
N SER A 84 1.28 15.84 5.08
CA SER A 84 0.28 15.11 5.86
C SER A 84 -1.09 15.27 5.23
N SER A 85 -1.88 14.20 5.26
CA SER A 85 -3.21 14.19 4.69
C SER A 85 -4.00 13.02 5.25
N ASN A 86 -5.31 13.07 5.06
CA ASN A 86 -6.20 11.96 5.40
C ASN A 86 -6.91 11.47 4.15
N PHE A 87 -7.30 10.20 4.17
CA PHE A 87 -8.08 9.62 3.08
C PHE A 87 -9.03 8.57 3.65
N THR A 88 -10.11 8.29 2.94
CA THR A 88 -11.08 7.28 3.35
C THR A 88 -10.79 5.97 2.65
N VAL A 89 -10.74 4.90 3.44
CA VAL A 89 -10.61 3.54 2.91
C VAL A 89 -12.00 2.91 2.90
N ASP A 90 -12.57 2.80 1.72
CA ASP A 90 -13.92 2.26 1.53
C ASP A 90 -13.97 1.12 0.52
N SER A 91 -12.85 0.79 -0.09
CA SER A 91 -12.76 -0.32 -1.05
C SER A 91 -11.32 -0.83 -1.15
N VAL A 92 -11.21 -2.06 -1.63
CA VAL A 92 -9.93 -2.69 -1.94
C VAL A 92 -10.02 -3.22 -3.36
N ALA A 93 -9.00 -3.00 -4.15
CA ALA A 93 -8.93 -3.49 -5.52
C ALA A 93 -7.77 -4.47 -5.66
N LEU A 94 -8.03 -5.60 -6.32
CA LEU A 94 -7.02 -6.58 -6.67
C LEU A 94 -6.60 -6.34 -8.13
N PHE A 95 -5.32 -6.09 -8.33
CA PHE A 95 -4.75 -5.96 -9.65
C PHE A 95 -4.11 -7.28 -10.07
N HIS A 96 -4.33 -7.66 -11.32
CA HIS A 96 -3.75 -8.86 -11.91
C HIS A 96 -2.58 -8.47 -12.81
N ARG A 97 -1.47 -9.15 -12.65
CA ARG A 97 -0.33 -8.93 -13.53
C ARG A 97 -0.43 -9.83 -14.76
N GLU A 98 -0.47 -9.19 -15.93
CA GLU A 98 -0.44 -9.88 -17.22
C GLU A 98 0.82 -9.40 -17.98
N GLY A 99 1.88 -10.23 -17.97
CA GLY A 99 3.17 -9.82 -18.52
C GLY A 99 3.75 -8.64 -17.74
N ARG A 100 3.87 -7.48 -18.39
CA ARG A 100 4.36 -6.24 -17.76
C ARG A 100 3.25 -5.30 -17.32
N LEU A 101 2.00 -5.67 -17.57
CA LEU A 101 0.86 -4.82 -17.27
C LEU A 101 0.14 -5.29 -16.02
N TRP A 102 -0.35 -4.33 -15.26
CA TRP A 102 -1.26 -4.57 -14.16
C TRP A 102 -2.66 -4.22 -14.63
N ARG A 103 -3.59 -5.17 -14.51
CA ARG A 103 -4.98 -4.97 -14.94
C ARG A 103 -5.94 -5.06 -13.78
N LEU A 104 -6.91 -4.16 -13.79
CA LEU A 104 -7.99 -4.13 -12.82
C LEU A 104 -9.28 -4.53 -13.51
N ARG A 105 -10.00 -5.49 -12.91
CA ARG A 105 -11.34 -5.88 -13.35
C ARG A 105 -12.34 -5.40 -12.31
N GLU A 106 -13.53 -5.00 -12.74
CA GLU A 106 -14.55 -4.49 -11.82
C GLU A 106 -14.93 -5.50 -10.73
N GLU A 107 -14.98 -6.79 -11.06
CA GLU A 107 -15.30 -7.83 -10.10
C GLU A 107 -14.25 -7.98 -9.00
N ASP A 108 -13.08 -7.40 -9.19
CA ASP A 108 -11.99 -7.45 -8.22
C ASP A 108 -11.94 -6.22 -7.30
N ILE A 109 -12.94 -5.36 -7.39
CA ILE A 109 -13.11 -4.24 -6.47
C ILE A 109 -14.07 -4.65 -5.36
N ILE A 110 -13.58 -4.66 -4.15
CA ILE A 110 -14.35 -5.08 -2.98
C ILE A 110 -14.64 -3.85 -2.12
N LYS A 111 -15.91 -3.53 -1.96
CA LYS A 111 -16.31 -2.41 -1.10
C LYS A 111 -16.37 -2.86 0.34
N ILE A 112 -15.93 -1.96 1.23
CA ILE A 112 -15.91 -2.20 2.66
C ILE A 112 -17.19 -1.64 3.28
N GLY A 113 -17.81 -2.38 4.18
CA GLY A 113 -18.97 -1.91 4.93
C GLY A 113 -20.29 -2.02 4.21
N MET A 114 -20.35 -2.92 3.26
CA MET A 114 -21.58 -3.20 2.51
C MET A 114 -22.37 -4.33 3.16
#